data_334a0aefbc3bfa73eb67ee0cd0c25ee6
#
_entry.id   334a0aefbc3bfa73eb67ee0cd0c25ee6
#
_cell.length_a   1.000
_cell.length_b   1.000
_cell.length_c   1.000
_cell.angle_alpha   90.00
_cell.angle_beta   90.00
_cell.angle_gamma   90.00
#
_symmetry.space_group_name_H-M   'P 1'
#
loop_
_entity.id
_entity.type
_entity.pdbx_description
1 polymer ?
#
loop_
_entity_poly.entity_id
_entity_poly.type
_entity_poly.pdbx_seq_one_letter_code
_entity_poly.pdbx_strand_id
1 'polypeptide(L)'
;MYGIARWYISTQADKPLVLGTSFIPAYAESLGLDPQETMDALIKDVGVKHFRLVSYWDQLEPQQGTYDFSQLDWQFKKAEDANAKVTLSLGLRQPRWPECHMPAWAASRQQAEWQPQLEKFIAATVDRYKNSPALASYQLENEYFLKGFGTCTNWDRSRLESEYGVVKRHDQRHTVIISRSNNAIGWPVGSPRPDEFGISIYKRIWSPITRKYFEYPFPAWYYGFVAGWQKIFTGKDMVVHELQAEAWTPHGQTMAETSLEEQNKSFDAARFRSRVEYGKATGMREIYLWSGEYWYYRKTILHDNTMWDAAKETFDTQRCIQ
;
A
#
# COMPACT_ATOMS: atom_id res chain seq x y z
N MET A 1 -9.11 24.16 10.78
CA MET A 1 -8.51 22.81 10.66
C MET A 1 -9.01 21.84 11.74
N TYR A 2 -8.79 22.13 13.02
CA TYR A 2 -9.16 21.22 14.13
C TYR A 2 -10.67 20.88 14.20
N GLY A 3 -11.56 21.84 13.96
CA GLY A 3 -13.01 21.59 13.91
C GLY A 3 -13.43 20.61 12.81
N ILE A 4 -12.85 20.71 11.61
CA ILE A 4 -13.08 19.76 10.51
C ILE A 4 -12.56 18.38 10.87
N ALA A 5 -11.38 18.30 11.48
CA ALA A 5 -10.82 17.03 11.94
C ALA A 5 -11.75 16.33 12.95
N ARG A 6 -12.21 17.05 13.97
CA ARG A 6 -13.14 16.50 14.98
C ARG A 6 -14.46 16.06 14.37
N TRP A 7 -15.02 16.87 13.47
CA TRP A 7 -16.22 16.49 12.74
C TRP A 7 -16.00 15.19 11.97
N TYR A 8 -14.92 15.10 11.17
CA TYR A 8 -14.62 13.89 10.40
C TYR A 8 -14.47 12.68 11.31
N ILE A 9 -13.62 12.77 12.34
CA ILE A 9 -13.37 11.68 13.29
C ILE A 9 -14.70 11.22 13.94
N SER A 10 -15.57 12.16 14.34
CA SER A 10 -16.86 11.80 14.94
C SER A 10 -17.80 11.11 13.97
N THR A 11 -17.81 11.50 12.69
CA THR A 11 -18.66 10.85 11.66
C THR A 11 -18.19 9.46 11.28
N GLN A 12 -16.96 9.10 11.63
CA GLN A 12 -16.40 7.78 11.36
C GLN A 12 -16.42 6.85 12.58
N ALA A 13 -16.73 7.35 13.77
CA ALA A 13 -16.55 6.62 15.04
C ALA A 13 -17.30 5.27 15.08
N ASP A 14 -18.51 5.23 14.53
CA ASP A 14 -19.36 4.02 14.53
C ASP A 14 -19.10 3.05 13.37
N LYS A 15 -18.20 3.42 12.44
CA LYS A 15 -17.84 2.53 11.34
C LYS A 15 -16.86 1.46 11.81
N PRO A 16 -16.97 0.20 11.34
CA PRO A 16 -16.00 -0.83 11.68
C PRO A 16 -14.59 -0.42 11.23
N LEU A 17 -13.61 -0.76 12.04
CA LEU A 17 -12.21 -0.57 11.70
C LEU A 17 -11.70 -1.78 10.93
N VAL A 18 -11.12 -1.55 9.77
CA VAL A 18 -10.46 -2.55 8.94
C VAL A 18 -8.95 -2.35 9.06
N LEU A 19 -8.23 -3.36 9.56
CA LEU A 19 -6.78 -3.39 9.51
C LEU A 19 -6.31 -4.44 8.50
N GLY A 20 -5.35 -4.06 7.69
CA GLY A 20 -4.69 -4.91 6.72
C GLY A 20 -3.19 -4.70 6.71
N THR A 21 -2.51 -5.40 5.82
CA THR A 21 -1.08 -5.17 5.56
C THR A 21 -0.78 -5.26 4.06
N SER A 22 0.25 -4.57 3.61
CA SER A 22 0.83 -4.85 2.29
C SER A 22 1.59 -6.17 2.33
N PHE A 23 1.58 -6.87 1.20
CA PHE A 23 2.36 -8.09 1.00
C PHE A 23 2.92 -8.13 -0.42
N ILE A 24 4.24 -8.31 -0.53
CA ILE A 24 5.00 -8.27 -1.79
C ILE A 24 5.95 -9.48 -1.84
N PRO A 25 5.65 -10.53 -2.63
CA PRO A 25 6.47 -11.74 -2.70
C PRO A 25 7.95 -11.48 -2.98
N ALA A 26 8.25 -10.66 -3.97
CA ALA A 26 9.64 -10.32 -4.31
C ALA A 26 10.40 -9.65 -3.16
N TYR A 27 9.71 -8.91 -2.29
CA TYR A 27 10.34 -8.36 -1.10
C TYR A 27 10.59 -9.43 -0.04
N ALA A 28 9.65 -10.34 0.18
CA ALA A 28 9.87 -11.48 1.07
C ALA A 28 11.11 -12.28 0.63
N GLU A 29 11.23 -12.58 -0.67
CA GLU A 29 12.41 -13.26 -1.25
C GLU A 29 13.70 -12.47 -1.00
N SER A 30 13.68 -11.14 -1.18
CA SER A 30 14.85 -10.29 -0.93
C SER A 30 15.30 -10.26 0.54
N LEU A 31 14.40 -10.60 1.45
CA LEU A 31 14.66 -10.77 2.88
C LEU A 31 15.09 -12.22 3.25
N GLY A 32 15.19 -13.13 2.27
CA GLY A 32 15.53 -14.54 2.49
C GLY A 32 14.36 -15.38 3.01
N LEU A 33 13.12 -14.94 2.78
CA LEU A 33 11.90 -15.63 3.20
C LEU A 33 11.25 -16.39 2.03
N ASP A 34 10.57 -17.49 2.34
CA ASP A 34 9.60 -18.08 1.43
C ASP A 34 8.31 -17.24 1.42
N PRO A 35 7.88 -16.71 0.25
CA PRO A 35 6.69 -15.86 0.19
C PRO A 35 5.40 -16.58 0.58
N GLN A 36 5.26 -17.86 0.23
CA GLN A 36 4.04 -18.60 0.52
C GLN A 36 3.93 -18.92 2.01
N GLU A 37 5.04 -19.32 2.64
CA GLU A 37 5.12 -19.51 4.08
C GLU A 37 4.86 -18.21 4.83
N THR A 38 5.44 -17.10 4.35
CA THR A 38 5.25 -15.78 4.95
C THR A 38 3.78 -15.36 4.94
N MET A 39 3.09 -15.49 3.79
CA MET A 39 1.66 -15.15 3.70
C MET A 39 0.81 -16.08 4.57
N ASP A 40 1.13 -17.37 4.62
CA ASP A 40 0.48 -18.33 5.50
C ASP A 40 0.63 -17.96 6.98
N ALA A 41 1.84 -17.55 7.40
CA ALA A 41 2.06 -17.11 8.78
C ALA A 41 1.28 -15.83 9.11
N LEU A 42 1.22 -14.86 8.20
CA LEU A 42 0.40 -13.65 8.36
C LEU A 42 -1.09 -13.98 8.51
N ILE A 43 -1.59 -14.92 7.73
CA ILE A 43 -3.00 -15.36 7.79
C ILE A 43 -3.29 -16.16 9.07
N LYS A 44 -2.47 -17.17 9.36
CA LYS A 44 -2.78 -18.20 10.37
C LYS A 44 -2.36 -17.77 11.77
N ASP A 45 -1.19 -17.17 11.92
CA ASP A 45 -0.62 -16.81 13.22
C ASP A 45 -0.95 -15.36 13.63
N VAL A 46 -0.80 -14.38 12.71
CA VAL A 46 -1.20 -12.99 12.99
C VAL A 46 -2.69 -12.75 12.85
N GLY A 47 -3.35 -13.46 11.93
CA GLY A 47 -4.78 -13.31 11.69
C GLY A 47 -5.15 -12.20 10.72
N VAL A 48 -4.24 -11.86 9.81
CA VAL A 48 -4.50 -10.86 8.75
C VAL A 48 -5.64 -11.32 7.85
N LYS A 49 -6.62 -10.43 7.65
CA LYS A 49 -7.80 -10.65 6.79
C LYS A 49 -7.93 -9.62 5.66
N HIS A 50 -7.04 -8.66 5.58
CA HIS A 50 -7.01 -7.69 4.50
C HIS A 50 -5.58 -7.51 4.00
N PHE A 51 -5.37 -7.76 2.70
CA PHE A 51 -4.07 -7.63 2.06
C PHE A 51 -4.11 -6.56 0.97
N ARG A 52 -3.05 -5.76 0.88
CA ARG A 52 -2.78 -4.92 -0.26
C ARG A 52 -1.70 -5.62 -1.09
N LEU A 53 -2.08 -6.13 -2.25
CA LEU A 53 -1.23 -6.87 -3.18
C LEU A 53 -0.81 -6.00 -4.36
N VAL A 54 0.26 -6.40 -5.03
CA VAL A 54 0.80 -5.70 -6.20
C VAL A 54 0.66 -6.54 -7.48
N SER A 55 0.51 -5.86 -8.62
CA SER A 55 0.53 -6.47 -9.95
C SER A 55 1.62 -5.83 -10.80
N TYR A 56 2.88 -6.10 -10.49
CA TYR A 56 4.02 -5.49 -11.18
C TYR A 56 4.04 -5.85 -12.65
N TRP A 57 3.96 -4.85 -13.52
CA TRP A 57 3.87 -5.04 -14.95
C TRP A 57 5.09 -5.78 -15.52
N ASP A 58 6.29 -5.44 -15.07
CA ASP A 58 7.55 -6.10 -15.46
C ASP A 58 7.61 -7.58 -15.09
N GLN A 59 6.92 -7.99 -14.04
CA GLN A 59 6.89 -9.39 -13.59
C GLN A 59 5.76 -10.19 -14.26
N LEU A 60 4.59 -9.58 -14.43
CA LEU A 60 3.40 -10.26 -14.96
C LEU A 60 3.33 -10.25 -16.49
N GLU A 61 4.07 -9.37 -17.18
CA GLU A 61 4.22 -9.33 -18.64
C GLU A 61 5.71 -9.18 -19.03
N PRO A 62 6.56 -10.18 -18.72
CA PRO A 62 8.00 -10.12 -19.03
C PRO A 62 8.29 -10.06 -20.53
N GLN A 63 7.37 -10.56 -21.35
CA GLN A 63 7.38 -10.46 -22.81
C GLN A 63 6.06 -9.87 -23.29
N GLN A 64 6.11 -8.94 -24.24
CA GLN A 64 4.94 -8.25 -24.74
C GLN A 64 3.83 -9.21 -25.17
N GLY A 65 2.65 -9.05 -24.60
CA GLY A 65 1.45 -9.86 -24.90
C GLY A 65 1.44 -11.24 -24.24
N THR A 66 2.45 -11.58 -23.44
CA THR A 66 2.51 -12.86 -22.73
C THR A 66 2.39 -12.61 -21.23
N TYR A 67 1.23 -12.91 -20.68
CA TYR A 67 0.94 -12.69 -19.26
C TYR A 67 1.20 -13.97 -18.44
N ASP A 68 1.95 -13.81 -17.34
CA ASP A 68 2.11 -14.83 -16.32
C ASP A 68 1.57 -14.32 -14.97
N PHE A 69 0.37 -14.73 -14.63
CA PHE A 69 -0.27 -14.37 -13.37
C PHE A 69 0.00 -15.36 -12.23
N SER A 70 0.84 -16.36 -12.42
CA SER A 70 1.05 -17.44 -11.45
C SER A 70 1.39 -16.94 -10.04
N GLN A 71 2.24 -15.90 -9.95
CA GLN A 71 2.61 -15.29 -8.68
C GLN A 71 1.45 -14.56 -7.99
N LEU A 72 0.54 -13.98 -8.73
CA LEU A 72 -0.62 -13.30 -8.17
C LEU A 72 -1.79 -14.27 -7.90
N ASP A 73 -1.93 -15.30 -8.73
CA ASP A 73 -2.97 -16.31 -8.58
C ASP A 73 -2.90 -17.05 -7.25
N TRP A 74 -1.71 -17.48 -6.81
CA TRP A 74 -1.60 -18.18 -5.54
C TRP A 74 -1.90 -17.25 -4.34
N GLN A 75 -1.59 -15.96 -4.45
CA GLN A 75 -1.92 -14.99 -3.40
C GLN A 75 -3.44 -14.82 -3.28
N PHE A 76 -4.14 -14.66 -4.41
CA PHE A 76 -5.60 -14.62 -4.43
C PHE A 76 -6.20 -15.91 -3.90
N LYS A 77 -5.68 -17.08 -4.31
CA LYS A 77 -6.15 -18.38 -3.81
C LYS A 77 -6.01 -18.49 -2.30
N LYS A 78 -4.86 -18.10 -1.73
CA LYS A 78 -4.66 -18.09 -0.27
C LYS A 78 -5.62 -17.11 0.44
N ALA A 79 -5.85 -15.95 -0.14
CA ALA A 79 -6.80 -14.99 0.41
C ALA A 79 -8.24 -15.54 0.38
N GLU A 80 -8.66 -16.16 -0.72
CA GLU A 80 -9.96 -16.83 -0.85
C GLU A 80 -10.14 -17.93 0.18
N ASP A 81 -9.17 -18.85 0.28
CA ASP A 81 -9.20 -19.98 1.23
C ASP A 81 -9.26 -19.50 2.69
N ALA A 82 -8.66 -18.36 2.98
CA ALA A 82 -8.66 -17.74 4.31
C ALA A 82 -9.88 -16.82 4.55
N ASN A 83 -10.77 -16.65 3.57
CA ASN A 83 -11.84 -15.65 3.59
C ASN A 83 -11.29 -14.24 3.89
N ALA A 84 -10.12 -13.93 3.33
CA ALA A 84 -9.47 -12.62 3.40
C ALA A 84 -9.83 -11.77 2.19
N LYS A 85 -9.63 -10.46 2.29
CA LYS A 85 -9.90 -9.47 1.26
C LYS A 85 -8.61 -8.87 0.69
N VAL A 86 -8.69 -8.46 -0.56
CA VAL A 86 -7.56 -7.93 -1.33
C VAL A 86 -7.89 -6.56 -1.89
N THR A 87 -7.04 -5.58 -1.62
CA THR A 87 -6.89 -4.36 -2.42
C THR A 87 -5.76 -4.60 -3.41
N LEU A 88 -6.07 -4.62 -4.70
CA LEU A 88 -5.08 -4.90 -5.75
C LEU A 88 -4.54 -3.61 -6.35
N SER A 89 -3.22 -3.41 -6.25
CA SER A 89 -2.54 -2.29 -6.91
C SER A 89 -2.40 -2.56 -8.41
N LEU A 90 -2.71 -1.55 -9.22
CA LEU A 90 -2.68 -1.57 -10.69
C LEU A 90 -1.86 -0.40 -11.22
N GLY A 91 -1.39 -0.50 -12.43
CA GLY A 91 -0.71 0.57 -13.15
C GLY A 91 0.80 0.37 -13.24
N LEU A 92 1.49 1.40 -13.75
CA LEU A 92 2.92 1.40 -13.92
C LEU A 92 3.66 1.65 -12.60
N ARG A 93 3.18 2.67 -11.85
CA ARG A 93 3.75 3.00 -10.56
C ARG A 93 3.03 2.24 -9.46
N GLN A 94 3.76 1.39 -8.79
CA GLN A 94 3.24 0.54 -7.73
C GLN A 94 4.13 0.60 -6.47
N PRO A 95 3.60 0.16 -5.31
CA PRO A 95 4.32 0.21 -4.04
C PRO A 95 5.69 -0.44 -4.09
N ARG A 96 6.62 0.11 -3.33
CA ARG A 96 8.02 -0.31 -3.12
C ARG A 96 8.95 0.11 -4.27
N TRP A 97 10.16 0.49 -3.86
CA TRP A 97 11.23 0.83 -4.79
C TRP A 97 11.48 -0.31 -5.81
N PRO A 98 11.65 -0.03 -7.10
CA PRO A 98 11.87 1.30 -7.72
C PRO A 98 10.58 2.10 -8.00
N GLU A 99 9.42 1.67 -7.58
CA GLU A 99 8.09 2.25 -7.81
C GLU A 99 7.62 2.12 -9.27
N CYS A 100 8.51 2.26 -10.23
CA CYS A 100 8.21 2.13 -11.65
C CYS A 100 8.55 0.72 -12.13
N HIS A 101 7.51 -0.09 -12.35
CA HIS A 101 7.64 -1.50 -12.72
C HIS A 101 7.38 -1.68 -14.22
N MET A 102 8.22 -1.02 -15.04
CA MET A 102 8.12 -1.06 -16.49
C MET A 102 8.91 -2.24 -17.05
N PRO A 103 8.30 -3.12 -17.88
CA PRO A 103 9.02 -4.22 -18.53
C PRO A 103 10.15 -3.71 -19.42
N ALA A 104 11.23 -4.46 -19.50
CA ALA A 104 12.41 -4.10 -20.30
C ALA A 104 12.06 -3.83 -21.77
N TRP A 105 11.12 -4.59 -22.34
CA TRP A 105 10.67 -4.41 -23.71
C TRP A 105 9.90 -3.09 -23.94
N ALA A 106 9.31 -2.52 -22.89
CA ALA A 106 8.58 -1.24 -22.95
C ALA A 106 9.48 -0.03 -22.61
N ALA A 107 10.52 -0.23 -21.79
CA ALA A 107 11.37 0.83 -21.27
C ALA A 107 12.12 1.63 -22.35
N SER A 108 12.40 1.02 -23.51
CA SER A 108 13.07 1.68 -24.64
C SER A 108 12.10 2.40 -25.60
N ARG A 109 10.79 2.28 -25.38
CA ARG A 109 9.74 2.81 -26.26
C ARG A 109 9.25 4.18 -25.79
N GLN A 110 8.66 4.93 -26.71
CA GLN A 110 7.97 6.16 -26.37
C GLN A 110 6.61 5.90 -25.72
N GLN A 111 6.11 6.86 -24.96
CA GLN A 111 4.83 6.72 -24.24
C GLN A 111 3.67 6.32 -25.17
N ALA A 112 3.58 6.91 -26.35
CA ALA A 112 2.53 6.57 -27.31
C ALA A 112 2.52 5.08 -27.73
N GLU A 113 3.66 4.38 -27.57
CA GLU A 113 3.79 2.96 -27.91
C GLU A 113 3.55 2.05 -26.71
N TRP A 114 4.07 2.39 -25.50
CA TRP A 114 3.93 1.53 -24.34
C TRP A 114 2.63 1.77 -23.55
N GLN A 115 2.07 2.97 -23.53
CA GLN A 115 0.85 3.25 -22.77
C GLN A 115 -0.35 2.38 -23.21
N PRO A 116 -0.63 2.17 -24.51
CA PRO A 116 -1.69 1.24 -24.91
C PRO A 116 -1.45 -0.21 -24.47
N GLN A 117 -0.20 -0.61 -24.26
CA GLN A 117 0.12 -1.96 -23.76
C GLN A 117 -0.11 -2.04 -22.25
N LEU A 118 0.30 -1.02 -21.50
CA LEU A 118 -0.03 -0.90 -20.07
C LEU A 118 -1.55 -0.96 -19.85
N GLU A 119 -2.32 -0.25 -20.66
CA GLU A 119 -3.79 -0.26 -20.57
C GLU A 119 -4.38 -1.66 -20.86
N LYS A 120 -3.80 -2.42 -21.81
CA LYS A 120 -4.19 -3.82 -22.06
C LYS A 120 -3.82 -4.73 -20.88
N PHE A 121 -2.65 -4.52 -20.28
CA PHE A 121 -2.22 -5.24 -19.09
C PHE A 121 -3.16 -4.97 -17.90
N ILE A 122 -3.51 -3.70 -17.66
CA ILE A 122 -4.49 -3.33 -16.63
C ILE A 122 -5.83 -4.03 -16.88
N ALA A 123 -6.34 -3.99 -18.13
CA ALA A 123 -7.57 -4.64 -18.51
C ALA A 123 -7.53 -6.15 -18.26
N ALA A 124 -6.46 -6.83 -18.67
CA ALA A 124 -6.27 -8.27 -18.47
C ALA A 124 -6.23 -8.63 -16.97
N THR A 125 -5.55 -7.82 -16.16
CA THR A 125 -5.46 -8.00 -14.71
C THR A 125 -6.83 -7.81 -14.04
N VAL A 126 -7.57 -6.77 -14.40
CA VAL A 126 -8.93 -6.53 -13.89
C VAL A 126 -9.86 -7.68 -14.31
N ASP A 127 -9.86 -8.09 -15.58
CA ASP A 127 -10.73 -9.16 -16.07
C ASP A 127 -10.46 -10.50 -15.37
N ARG A 128 -9.21 -10.76 -15.00
CA ARG A 128 -8.83 -11.99 -14.30
C ARG A 128 -9.39 -12.04 -12.87
N TYR A 129 -9.32 -10.94 -12.14
CA TYR A 129 -9.61 -10.94 -10.69
C TYR A 129 -10.95 -10.33 -10.29
N LYS A 130 -11.65 -9.61 -11.18
CA LYS A 130 -12.92 -8.91 -10.85
C LYS A 130 -14.03 -9.80 -10.30
N ASN A 131 -13.98 -11.12 -10.51
CA ASN A 131 -14.95 -12.07 -10.00
C ASN A 131 -14.44 -12.87 -8.79
N SER A 132 -13.22 -12.66 -8.34
CA SER A 132 -12.70 -13.28 -7.13
C SER A 132 -13.47 -12.79 -5.89
N PRO A 133 -13.93 -13.70 -5.03
CA PRO A 133 -14.58 -13.31 -3.77
C PRO A 133 -13.62 -12.60 -2.81
N ALA A 134 -12.31 -12.72 -3.02
CA ALA A 134 -11.31 -12.01 -2.22
C ALA A 134 -11.16 -10.54 -2.63
N LEU A 135 -11.45 -10.16 -3.88
CA LEU A 135 -11.25 -8.79 -4.33
C LEU A 135 -12.22 -7.84 -3.61
N ALA A 136 -11.69 -6.80 -2.97
CA ALA A 136 -12.45 -5.73 -2.32
C ALA A 136 -12.36 -4.41 -3.10
N SER A 137 -11.18 -4.05 -3.57
CA SER A 137 -10.94 -2.77 -4.25
C SER A 137 -9.68 -2.83 -5.12
N TYR A 138 -9.54 -1.83 -5.97
CA TYR A 138 -8.31 -1.56 -6.72
C TYR A 138 -7.66 -0.29 -6.18
N GLN A 139 -6.33 -0.27 -6.14
CA GLN A 139 -5.57 0.96 -6.04
C GLN A 139 -4.92 1.23 -7.40
N LEU A 140 -5.29 2.32 -8.05
CA LEU A 140 -4.71 2.70 -9.34
C LEU A 140 -3.52 3.63 -9.11
N GLU A 141 -2.36 3.20 -9.56
CA GLU A 141 -1.08 3.89 -9.40
C GLU A 141 -0.73 4.16 -7.92
N ASN A 142 0.54 4.12 -7.57
CA ASN A 142 0.97 4.44 -6.21
C ASN A 142 1.47 5.87 -6.12
N GLU A 143 0.90 6.66 -5.20
CA GLU A 143 1.36 8.04 -4.92
C GLU A 143 1.66 8.84 -6.19
N TYR A 144 0.78 8.74 -7.21
CA TYR A 144 0.99 9.23 -8.57
C TYR A 144 1.53 10.65 -8.66
N PHE A 145 1.13 11.52 -7.75
CA PHE A 145 1.52 12.93 -7.74
C PHE A 145 2.82 13.21 -6.99
N LEU A 146 3.47 12.21 -6.41
CA LEU A 146 4.77 12.34 -5.76
C LEU A 146 5.90 12.28 -6.80
N LYS A 147 6.16 13.40 -7.43
CA LYS A 147 7.30 13.55 -8.37
C LYS A 147 8.62 13.52 -7.61
N GLY A 148 9.60 12.83 -8.16
CA GLY A 148 10.96 12.78 -7.60
C GLY A 148 11.21 11.67 -6.59
N PHE A 149 10.24 10.77 -6.35
CA PHE A 149 10.44 9.52 -5.64
C PHE A 149 10.18 8.35 -6.59
N GLY A 150 11.09 7.37 -6.61
CA GLY A 150 11.07 6.29 -7.59
C GLY A 150 11.70 6.67 -8.92
N THR A 151 11.66 5.74 -9.88
CA THR A 151 12.31 5.87 -11.19
C THR A 151 11.34 6.28 -12.31
N CYS A 152 10.05 6.41 -12.04
CA CYS A 152 9.06 6.85 -13.02
C CYS A 152 9.32 8.30 -13.45
N THR A 153 9.25 8.54 -14.74
CA THR A 153 9.44 9.87 -15.34
C THR A 153 8.16 10.46 -15.92
N ASN A 154 7.16 9.62 -16.18
CA ASN A 154 5.90 10.05 -16.74
C ASN A 154 4.86 10.33 -15.64
N TRP A 155 4.38 11.57 -15.61
CA TRP A 155 3.43 12.10 -14.64
C TRP A 155 2.23 12.77 -15.33
N ASP A 156 1.91 12.31 -16.52
CA ASP A 156 0.84 12.86 -17.31
C ASP A 156 -0.52 12.49 -16.73
N ARG A 157 -1.30 13.50 -16.38
CA ARG A 157 -2.65 13.30 -15.83
C ARG A 157 -3.57 12.59 -16.80
N SER A 158 -3.42 12.82 -18.12
CA SER A 158 -4.22 12.14 -19.13
C SER A 158 -4.00 10.63 -19.15
N ARG A 159 -2.75 10.17 -18.82
CA ARG A 159 -2.46 8.75 -18.63
C ARG A 159 -3.28 8.18 -17.46
N LEU A 160 -3.26 8.84 -16.31
CA LEU A 160 -4.04 8.40 -15.14
C LEU A 160 -5.55 8.37 -15.43
N GLU A 161 -6.07 9.34 -16.18
CA GLU A 161 -7.47 9.39 -16.60
C GLU A 161 -7.82 8.22 -17.54
N SER A 162 -6.94 7.92 -18.49
CA SER A 162 -7.12 6.80 -19.42
C SER A 162 -7.13 5.46 -18.68
N GLU A 163 -6.15 5.23 -17.80
CA GLU A 163 -6.05 4.02 -16.99
C GLU A 163 -7.28 3.85 -16.08
N TYR A 164 -7.73 4.92 -15.42
CA TYR A 164 -8.96 4.91 -14.63
C TYR A 164 -10.18 4.52 -15.49
N GLY A 165 -10.26 5.08 -16.69
CA GLY A 165 -11.28 4.73 -17.67
C GLY A 165 -11.23 3.25 -18.09
N VAL A 166 -10.03 2.66 -18.21
CA VAL A 166 -9.84 1.23 -18.47
C VAL A 166 -10.43 0.41 -17.32
N VAL A 167 -10.01 0.66 -16.09
CA VAL A 167 -10.52 -0.08 -14.93
C VAL A 167 -12.05 -0.02 -14.87
N LYS A 168 -12.63 1.18 -14.99
CA LYS A 168 -14.09 1.35 -14.91
C LYS A 168 -14.87 0.77 -16.08
N ARG A 169 -14.29 0.62 -17.26
CA ARG A 169 -14.93 -0.11 -18.37
C ARG A 169 -14.98 -1.62 -18.12
N HIS A 170 -13.98 -2.18 -17.45
CA HIS A 170 -13.86 -3.60 -17.19
C HIS A 170 -14.51 -4.05 -15.88
N ASP A 171 -14.54 -3.16 -14.88
CA ASP A 171 -15.20 -3.40 -13.60
C ASP A 171 -15.79 -2.11 -13.01
N GLN A 172 -17.13 -2.02 -12.98
CA GLN A 172 -17.86 -0.90 -12.38
C GLN A 172 -18.24 -1.15 -10.92
N ARG A 173 -18.06 -2.37 -10.42
CA ARG A 173 -18.55 -2.78 -9.09
C ARG A 173 -17.56 -2.42 -7.97
N HIS A 174 -16.28 -2.65 -8.23
CA HIS A 174 -15.27 -2.46 -7.19
C HIS A 174 -14.80 -1.00 -7.13
N THR A 175 -14.50 -0.59 -5.91
CA THR A 175 -13.94 0.72 -5.59
C THR A 175 -12.55 0.87 -6.23
N VAL A 176 -12.30 2.04 -6.82
CA VAL A 176 -10.96 2.43 -7.30
C VAL A 176 -10.42 3.55 -6.43
N ILE A 177 -9.29 3.28 -5.78
CA ILE A 177 -8.56 4.18 -4.90
C ILE A 177 -7.44 4.85 -5.69
N ILE A 178 -7.29 6.16 -5.57
CA ILE A 178 -6.10 6.90 -6.01
C ILE A 178 -5.42 7.50 -4.80
N SER A 179 -4.11 7.28 -4.67
CA SER A 179 -3.38 7.58 -3.46
C SER A 179 -2.40 8.74 -3.58
N ARG A 180 -2.05 9.31 -2.42
CA ARG A 180 -1.06 10.37 -2.24
C ARG A 180 -0.11 10.03 -1.09
N SER A 181 1.10 10.57 -1.14
CA SER A 181 2.03 10.53 -0.01
C SER A 181 1.70 11.59 1.04
N ASN A 182 2.08 11.36 2.29
CA ASN A 182 2.01 12.36 3.35
C ASN A 182 2.93 13.57 3.11
N ASN A 183 3.94 13.39 2.25
CA ASN A 183 4.93 14.42 1.89
C ASN A 183 4.48 15.25 0.68
N ALA A 184 3.49 14.77 -0.05
CA ALA A 184 3.15 15.37 -1.33
C ALA A 184 2.42 16.69 -1.16
N ILE A 185 3.07 17.71 -1.65
CA ILE A 185 2.43 18.89 -2.16
C ILE A 185 1.76 18.47 -3.47
N GLY A 186 0.57 17.94 -3.40
CA GLY A 186 -0.13 17.46 -4.59
C GLY A 186 -1.42 16.81 -4.13
N TRP A 187 -2.47 17.60 -4.17
CA TRP A 187 -3.80 17.09 -3.93
C TRP A 187 -4.28 16.41 -5.20
N PRO A 188 -4.88 15.22 -5.16
CA PRO A 188 -5.53 14.63 -6.33
C PRO A 188 -6.83 15.37 -6.65
N VAL A 189 -6.72 16.68 -6.89
CA VAL A 189 -7.85 17.54 -7.31
C VAL A 189 -8.00 17.45 -8.81
N GLY A 190 -9.23 17.32 -9.29
CA GLY A 190 -9.54 17.21 -10.71
C GLY A 190 -9.83 15.77 -11.13
N SER A 191 -9.68 15.51 -12.42
CA SER A 191 -9.86 14.16 -13.00
C SER A 191 -8.58 13.33 -12.89
N PRO A 192 -8.70 11.99 -12.82
CA PRO A 192 -9.96 11.27 -12.60
C PRO A 192 -10.46 11.48 -11.17
N ARG A 193 -11.76 11.31 -10.97
CA ARG A 193 -12.34 11.34 -9.63
C ARG A 193 -12.46 9.90 -9.13
N PRO A 194 -11.60 9.44 -8.21
CA PRO A 194 -11.66 8.09 -7.69
C PRO A 194 -12.92 7.87 -6.85
N ASP A 195 -13.21 6.60 -6.56
CA ASP A 195 -14.29 6.27 -5.63
C ASP A 195 -13.90 6.57 -4.19
N GLU A 196 -12.62 6.37 -3.86
CA GLU A 196 -12.01 6.72 -2.57
C GLU A 196 -10.59 7.26 -2.76
N PHE A 197 -10.11 7.97 -1.76
CA PHE A 197 -8.73 8.48 -1.76
C PHE A 197 -7.87 7.65 -0.81
N GLY A 198 -6.61 7.44 -1.19
CA GLY A 198 -5.61 6.81 -0.33
C GLY A 198 -4.57 7.81 0.16
N ILE A 199 -3.97 7.54 1.33
CA ILE A 199 -2.85 8.31 1.86
C ILE A 199 -1.82 7.39 2.50
N SER A 200 -0.52 7.68 2.26
CA SER A 200 0.58 7.08 3.02
C SER A 200 0.89 7.95 4.24
N ILE A 201 1.19 7.32 5.37
CA ILE A 201 1.59 8.00 6.61
C ILE A 201 2.89 7.40 7.14
N TYR A 202 3.98 8.09 6.86
CA TYR A 202 5.31 7.78 7.40
C TYR A 202 5.68 8.85 8.44
N LYS A 203 6.04 8.42 9.65
CA LYS A 203 6.38 9.35 10.74
C LYS A 203 7.88 9.53 10.93
N ARG A 204 8.67 8.47 10.75
CA ARG A 204 10.09 8.51 10.99
C ARG A 204 10.86 7.92 9.82
N ILE A 205 11.63 8.77 9.16
CA ILE A 205 12.39 8.42 7.95
C ILE A 205 13.86 8.82 8.12
N TRP A 206 14.75 8.21 7.35
CA TRP A 206 16.11 8.70 7.20
C TRP A 206 16.16 9.87 6.22
N SER A 207 16.80 10.96 6.61
CA SER A 207 17.05 12.09 5.74
C SER A 207 18.48 12.00 5.17
N PRO A 208 18.65 11.81 3.86
CA PRO A 208 19.99 11.76 3.26
C PRO A 208 20.71 13.12 3.33
N ILE A 209 19.96 14.22 3.42
CA ILE A 209 20.49 15.58 3.50
C ILE A 209 21.14 15.84 4.87
N THR A 210 20.40 15.55 5.95
CA THR A 210 20.89 15.79 7.32
C THR A 210 21.68 14.61 7.89
N ARG A 211 21.65 13.44 7.23
CA ARG A 211 22.19 12.16 7.69
C ARG A 211 21.72 11.79 9.09
N LYS A 212 20.42 12.02 9.34
CA LYS A 212 19.74 11.72 10.62
C LYS A 212 18.34 11.22 10.35
N TYR A 213 17.80 10.52 11.33
CA TYR A 213 16.38 10.23 11.34
C TYR A 213 15.59 11.50 11.62
N PHE A 214 14.62 11.75 10.77
CA PHE A 214 13.69 12.86 10.87
C PHE A 214 12.30 12.33 11.23
N GLU A 215 11.63 13.01 12.16
CA GLU A 215 10.27 12.68 12.53
C GLU A 215 9.31 13.78 12.08
N TYR A 216 8.31 13.42 11.27
CA TYR A 216 7.30 14.37 10.82
C TYR A 216 6.45 14.86 12.00
N PRO A 217 6.31 16.19 12.16
CA PRO A 217 5.66 16.78 13.33
C PRO A 217 4.13 16.71 13.31
N PHE A 218 3.53 16.13 12.26
CA PHE A 218 2.09 16.13 12.10
C PHE A 218 1.40 15.25 13.15
N PRO A 219 0.44 15.78 13.94
CA PRO A 219 -0.39 14.98 14.83
C PRO A 219 -1.46 14.21 14.03
N ALA A 220 -2.04 13.15 14.61
CA ALA A 220 -3.05 12.33 13.93
C ALA A 220 -4.26 13.14 13.46
N TRP A 221 -4.73 14.12 14.24
CA TRP A 221 -5.85 14.97 13.83
C TRP A 221 -5.58 15.78 12.56
N TYR A 222 -4.30 16.04 12.21
CA TYR A 222 -3.98 16.68 10.93
C TYR A 222 -4.44 15.83 9.75
N TYR A 223 -4.24 14.53 9.81
CA TYR A 223 -4.72 13.62 8.77
C TYR A 223 -6.24 13.47 8.80
N GLY A 224 -6.86 13.53 9.97
CA GLY A 224 -8.31 13.66 10.11
C GLY A 224 -8.86 14.94 9.47
N PHE A 225 -8.11 16.05 9.57
CA PHE A 225 -8.44 17.29 8.85
C PHE A 225 -8.32 17.09 7.33
N VAL A 226 -7.24 16.46 6.86
CA VAL A 226 -7.03 16.21 5.42
C VAL A 226 -8.18 15.36 4.86
N ALA A 227 -8.55 14.28 5.55
CA ALA A 227 -9.64 13.40 5.15
C ALA A 227 -11.01 14.12 5.22
N GLY A 228 -11.26 14.88 6.26
CA GLY A 228 -12.49 15.67 6.42
C GLY A 228 -12.64 16.76 5.36
N TRP A 229 -11.55 17.45 5.05
CA TRP A 229 -11.52 18.41 3.96
C TRP A 229 -11.84 17.75 2.62
N GLN A 230 -11.17 16.61 2.35
CA GLN A 230 -11.43 15.82 1.14
C GLN A 230 -12.93 15.43 1.04
N LYS A 231 -13.52 14.95 2.13
CA LYS A 231 -14.92 14.54 2.18
C LYS A 231 -15.87 15.70 1.94
N ILE A 232 -15.62 16.88 2.48
CA ILE A 232 -16.44 18.09 2.26
C ILE A 232 -16.47 18.45 0.78
N PHE A 233 -15.33 18.41 0.08
CA PHE A 233 -15.26 18.84 -1.32
C PHE A 233 -15.67 17.79 -2.33
N THR A 234 -15.52 16.51 -2.03
CA THR A 234 -15.73 15.43 -2.99
C THR A 234 -16.84 14.45 -2.60
N GLY A 235 -17.29 14.47 -1.36
CA GLY A 235 -18.20 13.46 -0.80
C GLY A 235 -17.54 12.09 -0.55
N LYS A 236 -16.25 11.92 -0.89
CA LYS A 236 -15.55 10.64 -0.85
C LYS A 236 -14.76 10.46 0.45
N ASP A 237 -14.69 9.23 0.93
CA ASP A 237 -13.87 8.87 2.09
C ASP A 237 -12.38 8.70 1.71
N MET A 238 -11.55 8.52 2.73
CA MET A 238 -10.11 8.33 2.60
C MET A 238 -9.66 7.13 3.45
N VAL A 239 -8.76 6.33 2.89
CA VAL A 239 -8.13 5.17 3.53
C VAL A 239 -6.65 5.43 3.77
N VAL A 240 -6.09 4.87 4.83
CA VAL A 240 -4.63 4.83 5.03
C VAL A 240 -4.11 3.58 4.33
N HIS A 241 -3.65 3.71 3.10
CA HIS A 241 -3.19 2.57 2.32
C HIS A 241 -1.74 2.18 2.62
N GLU A 242 -0.97 3.07 3.28
CA GLU A 242 0.34 2.78 3.86
C GLU A 242 0.49 3.49 5.20
N LEU A 243 0.42 2.75 6.28
CA LEU A 243 0.83 3.22 7.60
C LEU A 243 2.20 2.61 7.93
N GLN A 244 3.19 3.45 8.18
CA GLN A 244 4.55 2.98 8.48
C GLN A 244 4.55 1.88 9.54
N ALA A 245 4.97 0.68 9.17
CA ALA A 245 5.15 -0.47 10.05
C ALA A 245 6.43 -1.27 9.73
N GLU A 246 7.36 -0.61 9.06
CA GLU A 246 8.68 -1.09 8.69
C GLU A 246 9.73 -0.06 9.07
N ALA A 247 10.95 -0.51 9.38
CA ALA A 247 12.07 0.37 9.60
C ALA A 247 12.46 1.12 8.32
N TRP A 248 13.01 2.31 8.48
CA TRP A 248 13.61 3.05 7.38
C TRP A 248 15.12 2.90 7.47
N THR A 249 15.74 2.37 6.42
CA THR A 249 17.18 2.09 6.39
C THR A 249 17.97 3.36 6.04
N PRO A 250 19.14 3.57 6.64
CA PRO A 250 20.01 4.69 6.31
C PRO A 250 20.85 4.42 5.06
N HIS A 251 21.37 5.47 4.46
CA HIS A 251 22.41 5.41 3.41
C HIS A 251 22.09 4.56 2.17
N GLY A 252 20.83 4.27 1.89
CA GLY A 252 20.45 3.42 0.75
C GLY A 252 20.75 1.92 0.96
N GLN A 253 21.04 1.52 2.20
CA GLN A 253 21.19 0.11 2.55
C GLN A 253 19.88 -0.64 2.38
N THR A 254 19.97 -1.91 2.00
CA THR A 254 18.81 -2.80 2.05
C THR A 254 18.46 -3.16 3.49
N MET A 255 17.26 -3.66 3.71
CA MET A 255 16.84 -4.10 5.04
C MET A 255 17.70 -5.26 5.56
N ALA A 256 18.09 -6.17 4.67
CA ALA A 256 18.92 -7.32 5.02
C ALA A 256 20.36 -6.92 5.43
N GLU A 257 20.88 -5.81 4.88
CA GLU A 257 22.20 -5.27 5.24
C GLU A 257 22.19 -4.42 6.52
N THR A 258 21.00 -4.05 7.00
CA THR A 258 20.84 -3.14 8.14
C THR A 258 20.70 -3.95 9.43
N SER A 259 21.59 -3.70 10.41
CA SER A 259 21.53 -4.40 11.70
C SER A 259 20.24 -4.16 12.46
N LEU A 260 19.83 -5.11 13.30
CA LEU A 260 18.66 -4.98 14.16
C LEU A 260 18.68 -3.71 15.02
N GLU A 261 19.85 -3.36 15.56
CA GLU A 261 20.04 -2.13 16.34
C GLU A 261 19.74 -0.88 15.50
N GLU A 262 20.23 -0.84 14.26
CA GLU A 262 19.99 0.30 13.36
C GLU A 262 18.52 0.37 12.94
N GLN A 263 17.89 -0.77 12.61
CA GLN A 263 16.45 -0.84 12.30
C GLN A 263 15.62 -0.25 13.46
N ASN A 264 15.95 -0.59 14.71
CA ASN A 264 15.26 -0.12 15.90
C ASN A 264 15.37 1.41 16.11
N LYS A 265 16.36 2.09 15.54
CA LYS A 265 16.42 3.56 15.59
C LYS A 265 15.27 4.24 14.85
N SER A 266 14.78 3.63 13.77
CA SER A 266 13.65 4.15 13.01
C SER A 266 12.33 3.50 13.39
N PHE A 267 12.30 2.18 13.65
CA PHE A 267 11.08 1.46 13.94
C PHE A 267 11.32 0.22 14.82
N ASP A 268 10.67 0.18 15.96
CA ASP A 268 10.67 -0.90 16.94
C ASP A 268 9.23 -1.26 17.37
N ALA A 269 9.06 -2.29 18.19
CA ALA A 269 7.73 -2.76 18.61
C ALA A 269 6.92 -1.70 19.38
N ALA A 270 7.57 -0.82 20.15
CA ALA A 270 6.88 0.28 20.82
C ALA A 270 6.33 1.30 19.83
N ARG A 271 7.13 1.63 18.80
CA ARG A 271 6.67 2.47 17.69
C ARG A 271 5.59 1.78 16.85
N PHE A 272 5.65 0.48 16.69
CA PHE A 272 4.59 -0.27 16.00
C PHE A 272 3.24 -0.03 16.69
N ARG A 273 3.14 -0.32 18.00
CA ARG A 273 1.90 -0.12 18.77
C ARG A 273 1.43 1.34 18.73
N SER A 274 2.36 2.27 18.96
CA SER A 274 2.06 3.71 18.89
C SER A 274 1.58 4.13 17.48
N ARG A 275 2.10 3.53 16.42
CA ARG A 275 1.73 3.84 15.05
C ARG A 275 0.31 3.35 14.73
N VAL A 276 -0.05 2.17 15.20
CA VAL A 276 -1.42 1.65 15.06
C VAL A 276 -2.43 2.60 15.74
N GLU A 277 -2.17 2.98 16.99
CA GLU A 277 -3.04 3.93 17.69
C GLU A 277 -3.07 5.31 17.02
N TYR A 278 -1.94 5.76 16.49
CA TYR A 278 -1.88 6.98 15.69
C TYR A 278 -2.75 6.88 14.41
N GLY A 279 -2.69 5.75 13.69
CA GLY A 279 -3.52 5.49 12.52
C GLY A 279 -5.02 5.52 12.88
N LYS A 280 -5.42 4.83 13.93
CA LYS A 280 -6.81 4.85 14.45
C LYS A 280 -7.28 6.25 14.79
N ALA A 281 -6.43 7.05 15.41
CA ALA A 281 -6.73 8.43 15.83
C ALA A 281 -6.90 9.43 14.66
N THR A 282 -6.57 9.05 13.41
CA THR A 282 -6.87 9.86 12.22
C THR A 282 -8.37 9.89 11.89
N GLY A 283 -9.13 8.91 12.38
CA GLY A 283 -10.54 8.69 12.04
C GLY A 283 -10.77 7.92 10.75
N MET A 284 -9.75 7.69 9.92
CA MET A 284 -9.87 6.80 8.77
C MET A 284 -10.05 5.35 9.25
N ARG A 285 -10.97 4.62 8.63
CA ARG A 285 -11.42 3.32 9.16
C ARG A 285 -10.87 2.11 8.40
N GLU A 286 -10.17 2.33 7.31
CA GLU A 286 -9.43 1.29 6.60
C GLU A 286 -7.95 1.67 6.60
N ILE A 287 -7.10 0.81 7.16
CA ILE A 287 -5.69 1.08 7.42
C ILE A 287 -4.86 -0.13 7.04
N TYR A 288 -3.98 0.02 6.07
CA TYR A 288 -2.98 -0.98 5.70
C TYR A 288 -1.63 -0.64 6.34
N LEU A 289 -1.15 -1.53 7.19
CA LEU A 289 0.19 -1.47 7.76
C LEU A 289 1.21 -1.86 6.69
N TRP A 290 2.28 -1.07 6.56
CA TRP A 290 3.28 -1.32 5.53
C TRP A 290 4.17 -2.51 5.87
N SER A 291 4.23 -3.53 4.95
CA SER A 291 5.23 -4.60 4.96
C SER A 291 5.05 -5.65 6.07
N GLY A 292 4.05 -6.53 5.94
CA GLY A 292 3.90 -7.71 6.81
C GLY A 292 5.10 -8.67 6.76
N GLU A 293 5.78 -8.75 5.61
CA GLU A 293 6.99 -9.54 5.37
C GLU A 293 8.12 -9.16 6.32
N TYR A 294 8.27 -7.86 6.60
CA TYR A 294 9.29 -7.36 7.51
C TYR A 294 9.11 -7.88 8.95
N TRP A 295 7.88 -8.04 9.42
CA TRP A 295 7.63 -8.56 10.77
C TRP A 295 8.02 -10.04 10.85
N TYR A 296 7.76 -10.82 9.79
CA TYR A 296 8.14 -12.22 9.70
C TYR A 296 9.66 -12.38 9.54
N TYR A 297 10.31 -11.53 8.76
CA TYR A 297 11.76 -11.44 8.65
C TYR A 297 12.44 -11.22 10.01
N ARG A 298 11.94 -10.27 10.80
CA ARG A 298 12.46 -10.02 12.16
C ARG A 298 12.38 -11.29 13.01
N LYS A 299 11.24 -11.98 12.98
CA LYS A 299 11.02 -13.21 13.74
C LYS A 299 11.92 -14.36 13.28
N THR A 300 11.99 -14.63 11.99
CA THR A 300 12.60 -15.87 11.46
C THR A 300 14.09 -15.74 11.19
N ILE A 301 14.52 -14.61 10.62
CA ILE A 301 15.91 -14.40 10.22
C ILE A 301 16.70 -13.69 11.33
N LEU A 302 16.12 -12.66 11.94
CA LEU A 302 16.82 -11.92 13.01
C LEU A 302 16.54 -12.47 14.41
N HIS A 303 15.71 -13.50 14.55
CA HIS A 303 15.31 -14.11 15.83
C HIS A 303 14.75 -13.11 16.84
N ASP A 304 14.07 -12.07 16.37
CA ASP A 304 13.41 -11.04 17.17
C ASP A 304 11.89 -11.11 17.00
N ASN A 305 11.22 -11.67 17.99
CA ASN A 305 9.77 -11.83 17.99
C ASN A 305 9.01 -10.55 18.31
N THR A 306 9.67 -9.47 18.77
CA THR A 306 8.99 -8.30 19.35
C THR A 306 8.00 -7.62 18.39
N MET A 307 8.33 -7.55 17.10
CA MET A 307 7.45 -6.99 16.07
C MET A 307 6.30 -7.94 15.74
N TRP A 308 6.59 -9.24 15.68
CA TRP A 308 5.57 -10.26 15.41
C TRP A 308 4.52 -10.30 16.49
N ASP A 309 4.94 -10.26 17.75
CA ASP A 309 4.04 -10.22 18.90
C ASP A 309 3.19 -8.94 18.91
N ALA A 310 3.78 -7.78 18.59
CA ALA A 310 3.03 -6.53 18.44
C ALA A 310 2.00 -6.58 17.30
N ALA A 311 2.33 -7.26 16.19
CA ALA A 311 1.38 -7.49 15.11
C ALA A 311 0.24 -8.40 15.55
N LYS A 312 0.52 -9.52 16.21
CA LYS A 312 -0.51 -10.43 16.77
C LYS A 312 -1.45 -9.69 17.71
N GLU A 313 -0.94 -8.97 18.69
CA GLU A 313 -1.73 -8.15 19.61
C GLU A 313 -2.67 -7.19 18.85
N THR A 314 -2.16 -6.57 17.77
CA THR A 314 -2.91 -5.60 16.97
C THR A 314 -4.08 -6.25 16.23
N PHE A 315 -3.87 -7.42 15.62
CA PHE A 315 -4.89 -8.10 14.83
C PHE A 315 -5.83 -8.95 15.70
N ASP A 316 -5.41 -9.45 16.85
CA ASP A 316 -6.27 -10.17 17.80
C ASP A 316 -7.38 -9.28 18.40
N THR A 317 -7.08 -8.00 18.67
CA THR A 317 -8.09 -7.04 19.13
C THR A 317 -9.23 -6.84 18.14
N GLN A 318 -9.02 -7.10 16.86
CA GLN A 318 -10.07 -7.05 15.83
C GLN A 318 -11.00 -8.29 15.87
N ARG A 319 -10.48 -9.46 16.22
CA ARG A 319 -11.29 -10.69 16.32
C ARG A 319 -12.34 -10.61 17.42
N CYS A 320 -12.12 -9.79 18.45
CA CYS A 320 -13.06 -9.63 19.57
C CYS A 320 -14.19 -8.62 19.29
N ILE A 321 -14.16 -7.91 18.15
CA ILE A 321 -15.11 -6.83 17.81
C ILE A 321 -16.04 -7.25 16.65
N GLN A 322 -15.75 -8.35 15.98
CA GLN A 322 -16.60 -8.99 14.97
C GLN A 322 -17.47 -10.09 15.58
#